data_b094922fee7b67912d52dd94f041d4cf
#
_entry.id   b094922fee7b67912d52dd94f041d4cf
#
_cell.length_a   1.000
_cell.length_b   1.000
_cell.length_c   1.000
_cell.angle_alpha   90.00
_cell.angle_beta   90.00
_cell.angle_gamma   90.00
#
_symmetry.space_group_name_H-M   'P 1'
#
loop_
_entity.id
_entity.type
_entity.pdbx_description
1 polymer ?
#
loop_
_entity_poly.entity_id
_entity_poly.type
_entity_poly.pdbx_seq_one_letter_code
_entity_poly.pdbx_strand_id
1 'polypeptide(L)'
;MDFVRHALGKPRTVGILPGSFNPPTIAHLELAQAASQRVDALICVVPRVFPHKDYSGATLDQRIEMLDSAGLEIPYAIAVTGNGLFIDIGRECREHYGPEARLAFVCGRDAAERILAWDYGRPGVVEEMLREFELLVAPRGGHFVPPEEYRDRIHALQVRSGHEEVSSTEVRARIARGEPWEHLVPERIRERVREIYS
;
A
#
# COMPACT_ATOMS: atom_id res chain seq x y z
N MET A 1 -13.48 0.28 9.44
CA MET A 1 -12.99 0.68 8.09
C MET A 1 -14.12 1.33 7.31
N ASP A 2 -13.89 2.51 6.73
CA ASP A 2 -14.89 3.27 5.98
C ASP A 2 -14.59 3.15 4.48
N PHE A 3 -15.47 2.48 3.73
CA PHE A 3 -15.29 2.32 2.29
C PHE A 3 -15.76 3.56 1.52
N VAL A 4 -14.87 4.15 0.74
CA VAL A 4 -15.15 5.26 -0.18
C VAL A 4 -15.52 4.73 -1.57
N ARG A 5 -14.86 3.65 -1.98
CA ARG A 5 -15.11 2.91 -3.20
C ARG A 5 -15.16 1.42 -2.88
N HIS A 6 -16.21 0.74 -3.31
CA HIS A 6 -16.35 -0.70 -3.09
C HIS A 6 -15.82 -1.50 -4.28
N ALA A 7 -15.09 -2.59 -4.00
CA ALA A 7 -14.85 -3.63 -4.98
C ALA A 7 -16.12 -4.48 -5.16
N LEU A 8 -16.33 -5.00 -6.35
CA LEU A 8 -17.46 -5.87 -6.66
C LEU A 8 -17.19 -7.32 -6.22
N GLY A 9 -18.23 -7.99 -5.70
CA GLY A 9 -18.23 -9.43 -5.42
C GLY A 9 -17.77 -9.82 -4.01
N LYS A 10 -17.64 -11.15 -3.83
CA LYS A 10 -17.10 -11.78 -2.60
C LYS A 10 -15.76 -12.43 -2.93
N PRO A 11 -14.65 -11.72 -2.83
CA PRO A 11 -13.32 -12.26 -3.16
C PRO A 11 -12.93 -13.36 -2.15
N ARG A 12 -12.25 -14.40 -2.64
CA ARG A 12 -11.60 -15.40 -1.78
C ARG A 12 -10.25 -14.91 -1.26
N THR A 13 -9.56 -14.10 -2.07
CA THR A 13 -8.27 -13.53 -1.73
C THR A 13 -8.31 -12.02 -1.91
N VAL A 14 -7.97 -11.27 -0.86
CA VAL A 14 -7.97 -9.81 -0.83
C VAL A 14 -6.55 -9.30 -0.68
N GLY A 15 -6.06 -8.58 -1.67
CA GLY A 15 -4.82 -7.82 -1.59
C GLY A 15 -5.07 -6.49 -0.88
N ILE A 16 -4.30 -6.22 0.15
CA ILE A 16 -4.41 -4.99 0.95
C ILE A 16 -3.16 -4.15 0.67
N LEU A 17 -3.32 -3.00 0.03
CA LEU A 17 -2.25 -2.05 -0.24
C LEU A 17 -2.41 -0.81 0.66
N PRO A 18 -1.79 -0.81 1.85
CA PRO A 18 -1.83 0.36 2.72
C PRO A 18 -0.82 1.41 2.27
N GLY A 19 -1.23 2.67 2.29
CA GLY A 19 -0.34 3.75 1.90
C GLY A 19 -0.83 5.13 2.30
N SER A 20 0.10 6.07 2.42
CA SER A 20 -0.27 7.48 2.60
C SER A 20 -0.82 8.10 1.32
N PHE A 21 -0.39 7.60 0.15
CA PHE A 21 -0.74 8.12 -1.17
C PHE A 21 -0.62 9.66 -1.25
N ASN A 22 0.52 10.19 -0.85
CA ASN A 22 0.76 11.63 -0.63
C ASN A 22 1.94 12.17 -1.49
N PRO A 23 1.78 12.24 -2.84
CA PRO A 23 0.70 11.73 -3.68
C PRO A 23 0.81 10.24 -4.02
N PRO A 24 -0.19 9.63 -4.69
CA PRO A 24 -0.03 8.36 -5.41
C PRO A 24 1.09 8.48 -6.45
N THR A 25 1.90 7.43 -6.61
CA THR A 25 3.00 7.38 -7.57
C THR A 25 2.83 6.22 -8.56
N ILE A 26 3.58 6.23 -9.65
CA ILE A 26 3.61 5.11 -10.60
C ILE A 26 4.02 3.80 -9.91
N ALA A 27 4.90 3.84 -8.89
CA ALA A 27 5.26 2.65 -8.12
C ALA A 27 4.07 2.06 -7.34
N HIS A 28 3.15 2.87 -6.83
CA HIS A 28 1.92 2.37 -6.20
C HIS A 28 1.02 1.66 -7.22
N LEU A 29 0.89 2.19 -8.44
CA LEU A 29 0.11 1.56 -9.50
C LEU A 29 0.73 0.23 -9.93
N GLU A 30 2.04 0.17 -10.04
CA GLU A 30 2.76 -1.08 -10.37
C GLU A 30 2.60 -2.14 -9.28
N LEU A 31 2.69 -1.76 -8.00
CA LEU A 31 2.40 -2.66 -6.89
C LEU A 31 0.98 -3.21 -6.97
N ALA A 32 0.00 -2.33 -7.22
CA ALA A 32 -1.39 -2.71 -7.38
C ALA A 32 -1.59 -3.68 -8.56
N GLN A 33 -0.98 -3.37 -9.70
CA GLN A 33 -1.04 -4.20 -10.91
C GLN A 33 -0.37 -5.57 -10.70
N ALA A 34 0.79 -5.62 -10.04
CA ALA A 34 1.46 -6.88 -9.74
C ALA A 34 0.64 -7.73 -8.76
N ALA A 35 0.07 -7.11 -7.73
CA ALA A 35 -0.76 -7.80 -6.74
C ALA A 35 -2.04 -8.36 -7.36
N SER A 36 -2.67 -7.67 -8.32
CA SER A 36 -3.90 -8.13 -8.99
C SER A 36 -3.75 -9.46 -9.73
N GLN A 37 -2.52 -9.89 -10.01
CA GLN A 37 -2.24 -11.21 -10.60
C GLN A 37 -2.25 -12.35 -9.55
N ARG A 38 -2.32 -12.00 -8.28
CA ARG A 38 -2.20 -12.93 -7.15
C ARG A 38 -3.44 -12.95 -6.24
N VAL A 39 -4.34 -11.99 -6.41
CA VAL A 39 -5.53 -11.81 -5.57
C VAL A 39 -6.78 -11.58 -6.41
N ASP A 40 -7.96 -11.91 -5.87
CA ASP A 40 -9.23 -11.74 -6.58
C ASP A 40 -9.71 -10.28 -6.55
N ALA A 41 -9.36 -9.54 -5.48
CA ALA A 41 -9.69 -8.13 -5.32
C ALA A 41 -8.56 -7.38 -4.61
N LEU A 42 -8.39 -6.12 -4.95
CA LEU A 42 -7.45 -5.21 -4.30
C LEU A 42 -8.21 -4.16 -3.50
N ILE A 43 -7.68 -3.82 -2.33
CA ILE A 43 -8.12 -2.68 -1.53
C ILE A 43 -6.94 -1.76 -1.25
N CYS A 44 -7.04 -0.49 -1.63
CA CYS A 44 -6.12 0.56 -1.22
C CYS A 44 -6.61 1.15 0.11
N VAL A 45 -5.79 1.08 1.13
CA VAL A 45 -6.15 1.52 2.49
C VAL A 45 -5.42 2.80 2.84
N VAL A 46 -6.17 3.85 3.12
CA VAL A 46 -5.65 5.19 3.46
C VAL A 46 -5.83 5.45 4.96
N PRO A 47 -4.76 5.45 5.77
CA PRO A 47 -4.85 5.75 7.19
C PRO A 47 -5.19 7.21 7.45
N ARG A 48 -6.03 7.47 8.48
CA ARG A 48 -6.27 8.83 9.01
C ARG A 48 -5.07 9.32 9.81
N VAL A 49 -4.46 8.43 10.58
CA VAL A 49 -3.31 8.71 11.46
C VAL A 49 -2.16 7.79 11.10
N PHE A 50 -0.95 8.33 11.16
CA PHE A 50 0.29 7.60 10.90
C PHE A 50 1.08 7.45 12.21
N PRO A 51 1.06 6.25 12.86
CA PRO A 51 1.70 6.05 14.16
C PRO A 51 3.23 6.29 14.14
N HIS A 52 3.84 6.24 12.96
CA HIS A 52 5.30 6.20 12.82
C HIS A 52 5.91 7.46 12.20
N LYS A 53 5.09 8.48 11.89
CA LYS A 53 5.59 9.72 11.27
C LYS A 53 4.65 10.89 11.47
N ASP A 54 5.22 12.06 11.57
CA ASP A 54 4.49 13.31 11.39
C ASP A 54 4.02 13.40 9.93
N TYR A 55 2.78 13.81 9.77
CA TYR A 55 2.16 13.92 8.48
C TYR A 55 2.08 15.38 8.03
N SER A 56 2.58 15.64 6.82
CA SER A 56 2.44 16.91 6.11
C SER A 56 2.09 16.67 4.65
N GLY A 57 1.40 17.60 4.02
CA GLY A 57 0.99 17.53 2.60
C GLY A 57 -0.51 17.47 2.41
N ALA A 58 -0.98 16.69 1.46
CA ALA A 58 -2.40 16.62 1.07
C ALA A 58 -3.32 16.18 2.22
N THR A 59 -4.51 16.78 2.31
CA THR A 59 -5.57 16.32 3.24
C THR A 59 -6.00 14.89 2.93
N LEU A 60 -6.76 14.28 3.84
CA LEU A 60 -7.32 12.93 3.60
C LEU A 60 -8.15 12.90 2.31
N ASP A 61 -9.04 13.87 2.13
CA ASP A 61 -9.92 13.95 0.97
C ASP A 61 -9.13 14.12 -0.34
N GLN A 62 -8.10 14.97 -0.33
CA GLN A 62 -7.21 15.14 -1.49
C GLN A 62 -6.45 13.86 -1.84
N ARG A 63 -6.01 13.08 -0.84
CA ARG A 63 -5.34 11.80 -1.08
C ARG A 63 -6.27 10.77 -1.69
N ILE A 64 -7.51 10.70 -1.20
CA ILE A 64 -8.55 9.81 -1.73
C ILE A 64 -8.89 10.20 -3.17
N GLU A 65 -9.13 11.49 -3.42
CA GLU A 65 -9.42 12.03 -4.76
C GLU A 65 -8.32 11.68 -5.77
N MET A 66 -7.06 11.93 -5.41
CA MET A 66 -5.93 11.59 -6.27
C MET A 66 -5.83 10.08 -6.52
N LEU A 67 -6.07 9.26 -5.50
CA LEU A 67 -6.00 7.80 -5.62
C LEU A 67 -7.13 7.26 -6.51
N ASP A 68 -8.34 7.76 -6.37
CA ASP A 68 -9.49 7.38 -7.21
C ASP A 68 -9.29 7.78 -8.68
N SER A 69 -8.66 8.94 -8.89
CA SER A 69 -8.36 9.47 -10.22
C SER A 69 -7.06 8.92 -10.82
N ALA A 70 -6.26 8.17 -10.08
CA ALA A 70 -4.93 7.72 -10.52
C ALA A 70 -4.93 6.79 -11.74
N GLY A 71 -6.09 6.21 -12.10
CA GLY A 71 -6.22 5.40 -13.31
C GLY A 71 -5.75 3.96 -13.15
N LEU A 72 -5.95 3.36 -11.98
CA LEU A 72 -5.80 1.92 -11.81
C LEU A 72 -6.77 1.17 -12.74
N GLU A 73 -6.24 0.38 -13.66
CA GLU A 73 -7.02 -0.37 -14.67
C GLU A 73 -7.49 -1.75 -14.19
N ILE A 74 -7.52 -1.94 -12.88
CA ILE A 74 -7.96 -3.18 -12.23
C ILE A 74 -9.14 -2.88 -11.29
N PRO A 75 -10.00 -3.87 -10.99
CA PRO A 75 -11.01 -3.70 -9.96
C PRO A 75 -10.37 -3.50 -8.58
N TYR A 76 -10.67 -2.39 -7.93
CA TYR A 76 -10.15 -2.09 -6.60
C TYR A 76 -11.17 -1.35 -5.74
N ALA A 77 -10.99 -1.49 -4.42
CA ALA A 77 -11.67 -0.69 -3.42
C ALA A 77 -10.74 0.40 -2.86
N ILE A 78 -11.33 1.46 -2.33
CA ILE A 78 -10.64 2.45 -1.51
C ILE A 78 -11.33 2.47 -0.15
N ALA A 79 -10.57 2.31 0.92
CA ALA A 79 -11.08 2.42 2.26
C ALA A 79 -10.17 3.25 3.16
N VAL A 80 -10.78 3.83 4.18
CA VAL A 80 -10.12 4.64 5.20
C VAL A 80 -10.12 3.87 6.51
N THR A 81 -8.96 3.79 7.16
CA THR A 81 -8.80 3.19 8.49
C THR A 81 -8.41 4.25 9.52
N GLY A 82 -8.68 3.96 10.80
CA GLY A 82 -8.33 4.86 11.90
C GLY A 82 -6.83 5.04 12.05
N ASN A 83 -6.07 3.95 11.99
CA ASN A 83 -4.60 3.96 12.09
C ASN A 83 -3.93 3.14 10.97
N GLY A 84 -2.59 3.18 10.91
CA GLY A 84 -1.81 2.54 9.86
C GLY A 84 -1.11 1.23 10.29
N LEU A 85 -1.49 0.62 11.40
CA LEU A 85 -0.91 -0.65 11.84
C LEU A 85 -1.50 -1.81 11.04
N PHE A 86 -0.66 -2.67 10.46
CA PHE A 86 -1.09 -3.78 9.61
C PHE A 86 -2.03 -4.75 10.32
N ILE A 87 -1.77 -5.01 11.61
CA ILE A 87 -2.62 -5.92 12.40
C ILE A 87 -4.06 -5.37 12.54
N ASP A 88 -4.21 -4.07 12.74
CA ASP A 88 -5.53 -3.45 12.88
C ASP A 88 -6.25 -3.38 11.52
N ILE A 89 -5.53 -3.00 10.46
CA ILE A 89 -6.07 -3.03 9.10
C ILE A 89 -6.51 -4.46 8.73
N GLY A 90 -5.71 -5.47 9.07
CA GLY A 90 -6.04 -6.86 8.83
C GLY A 90 -7.33 -7.29 9.53
N ARG A 91 -7.52 -6.90 10.80
CA ARG A 91 -8.74 -7.17 11.57
C ARG A 91 -9.97 -6.48 10.95
N GLU A 92 -9.86 -5.20 10.60
CA GLU A 92 -10.93 -4.46 9.94
C GLU A 92 -11.31 -5.09 8.57
N CYS A 93 -10.33 -5.55 7.79
CA CYS A 93 -10.58 -6.29 6.56
C CYS A 93 -11.26 -7.64 6.82
N ARG A 94 -10.85 -8.37 7.86
CA ARG A 94 -11.44 -9.64 8.26
C ARG A 94 -12.92 -9.48 8.66
N GLU A 95 -13.25 -8.43 9.40
CA GLU A 95 -14.63 -8.09 9.76
C GLU A 95 -15.50 -7.83 8.51
N HIS A 96 -14.93 -7.16 7.50
CA HIS A 96 -15.68 -6.81 6.29
C HIS A 96 -15.82 -7.99 5.30
N TYR A 97 -14.72 -8.71 5.02
CA TYR A 97 -14.71 -9.77 4.00
C TYR A 97 -15.05 -11.15 4.56
N GLY A 98 -15.09 -11.32 5.88
CA GLY A 98 -15.39 -12.55 6.57
C GLY A 98 -14.16 -13.43 6.87
N PRO A 99 -14.35 -14.48 7.70
CA PRO A 99 -13.25 -15.31 8.20
C PRO A 99 -12.58 -16.16 7.12
N GLU A 100 -13.30 -16.50 6.06
CA GLU A 100 -12.81 -17.37 4.98
C GLU A 100 -11.94 -16.63 3.94
N ALA A 101 -11.97 -15.29 3.92
CA ALA A 101 -11.17 -14.53 2.98
C ALA A 101 -9.69 -14.60 3.35
N ARG A 102 -8.85 -14.98 2.39
CA ARG A 102 -7.38 -14.88 2.54
C ARG A 102 -6.96 -13.44 2.38
N LEU A 103 -6.21 -12.91 3.33
CA LEU A 103 -5.71 -11.55 3.31
C LEU A 103 -4.23 -11.54 2.95
N ALA A 104 -3.83 -10.69 2.02
CA ALA A 104 -2.44 -10.54 1.60
C ALA A 104 -2.06 -9.06 1.56
N PHE A 105 -1.18 -8.63 2.45
CA PHE A 105 -0.67 -7.26 2.44
C PHE A 105 0.37 -7.08 1.34
N VAL A 106 0.19 -6.04 0.56
CA VAL A 106 1.07 -5.65 -0.54
C VAL A 106 1.97 -4.52 -0.08
N CYS A 107 3.27 -4.71 -0.12
CA CYS A 107 4.22 -3.69 0.32
C CYS A 107 5.57 -3.78 -0.42
N GLY A 108 6.37 -2.73 -0.32
CA GLY A 108 7.77 -2.79 -0.72
C GLY A 108 8.66 -3.43 0.35
N ARG A 109 9.88 -3.80 -0.04
CA ARG A 109 10.89 -4.42 0.84
C ARG A 109 11.09 -3.67 2.16
N ASP A 110 11.28 -2.34 2.11
CA ASP A 110 11.55 -1.53 3.29
C ASP A 110 10.41 -1.60 4.34
N ALA A 111 9.17 -1.72 3.85
CA ALA A 111 8.02 -1.88 4.74
C ALA A 111 7.96 -3.30 5.32
N ALA A 112 8.25 -4.33 4.52
CA ALA A 112 8.32 -5.71 4.99
C ALA A 112 9.40 -5.90 6.05
N GLU A 113 10.63 -5.41 5.80
CA GLU A 113 11.74 -5.45 6.75
C GLU A 113 11.39 -4.74 8.07
N ARG A 114 10.72 -3.57 7.98
CA ARG A 114 10.26 -2.85 9.16
C ARG A 114 9.20 -3.61 9.96
N ILE A 115 8.24 -4.25 9.29
CA ILE A 115 7.21 -5.07 9.94
C ILE A 115 7.87 -6.23 10.69
N LEU A 116 8.82 -6.91 10.08
CA LEU A 116 9.49 -8.07 10.66
C LEU A 116 10.43 -7.69 11.82
N ALA A 117 11.05 -6.51 11.77
CA ALA A 117 12.01 -6.03 12.76
C ALA A 117 11.38 -5.13 13.85
N TRP A 118 10.08 -4.83 13.76
CA TRP A 118 9.43 -3.92 14.70
C TRP A 118 9.30 -4.53 16.10
N ASP A 119 9.64 -3.73 17.11
CA ASP A 119 9.37 -4.11 18.50
C ASP A 119 7.88 -3.87 18.84
N TYR A 120 7.12 -4.95 18.85
CA TYR A 120 5.70 -4.94 19.22
C TYR A 120 5.46 -4.99 20.74
N GLY A 121 6.52 -4.87 21.57
CA GLY A 121 6.46 -4.91 23.04
C GLY A 121 6.21 -6.30 23.63
N ARG A 122 6.09 -7.35 22.80
CA ARG A 122 5.98 -8.76 23.20
C ARG A 122 6.48 -9.70 22.08
N PRO A 123 7.02 -10.87 22.42
CA PRO A 123 7.44 -11.87 21.41
C PRO A 123 6.23 -12.50 20.72
N GLY A 124 6.45 -13.08 19.54
CA GLY A 124 5.47 -13.87 18.81
C GLY A 124 4.44 -13.09 18.00
N VAL A 125 4.52 -11.74 17.96
CA VAL A 125 3.52 -10.92 17.24
C VAL A 125 3.64 -11.08 15.74
N VAL A 126 4.85 -11.19 15.20
CA VAL A 126 5.06 -11.41 13.76
C VAL A 126 4.45 -12.73 13.34
N GLU A 127 4.65 -13.79 14.11
CA GLU A 127 4.07 -15.12 13.85
C GLU A 127 2.53 -15.08 13.93
N GLU A 128 1.97 -14.36 14.91
CA GLU A 128 0.52 -14.16 14.99
C GLU A 128 -0.01 -13.43 13.75
N MET A 129 0.62 -12.33 13.36
CA MET A 129 0.24 -11.57 12.18
C MET A 129 0.30 -12.43 10.91
N LEU A 130 1.38 -13.20 10.72
CA LEU A 130 1.54 -14.06 9.56
C LEU A 130 0.61 -15.29 9.56
N ARG A 131 -0.06 -15.64 10.68
CA ARG A 131 -1.20 -16.57 10.67
C ARG A 131 -2.46 -15.91 10.15
N GLU A 132 -2.66 -14.63 10.41
CA GLU A 132 -3.85 -13.88 9.99
C GLU A 132 -3.80 -13.45 8.52
N PHE A 133 -2.61 -13.11 8.01
CA PHE A 133 -2.41 -12.65 6.64
C PHE A 133 -1.05 -13.03 6.07
N GLU A 134 -0.92 -12.94 4.78
CA GLU A 134 0.33 -13.11 4.02
C GLU A 134 0.93 -11.75 3.66
N LEU A 135 2.23 -11.72 3.32
CA LEU A 135 2.87 -10.55 2.73
C LEU A 135 3.22 -10.82 1.26
N LEU A 136 2.85 -9.90 0.40
CA LEU A 136 3.28 -9.83 -1.00
C LEU A 136 4.27 -8.67 -1.11
N VAL A 137 5.56 -9.01 -1.25
CA VAL A 137 6.64 -8.04 -1.12
C VAL A 137 7.28 -7.76 -2.48
N ALA A 138 7.22 -6.50 -2.92
CA ALA A 138 7.96 -6.07 -4.09
C ALA A 138 9.43 -5.83 -3.73
N PRO A 139 10.37 -6.42 -4.48
CA PRO A 139 11.79 -6.13 -4.31
C PRO A 139 12.03 -4.66 -4.68
N ARG A 140 12.71 -3.93 -3.82
CA ARG A 140 13.10 -2.55 -4.05
C ARG A 140 14.61 -2.50 -4.06
N GLY A 141 15.19 -2.15 -5.21
CA GLY A 141 16.64 -2.04 -5.34
C GLY A 141 17.41 -3.35 -5.09
N GLY A 142 16.86 -4.51 -5.49
CA GLY A 142 17.51 -5.80 -5.33
C GLY A 142 16.55 -6.96 -5.07
N HIS A 143 17.09 -8.13 -4.70
CA HIS A 143 16.29 -9.29 -4.32
C HIS A 143 15.83 -9.18 -2.86
N PHE A 144 14.53 -9.37 -2.63
CA PHE A 144 14.01 -9.65 -1.30
C PHE A 144 13.92 -11.17 -1.11
N VAL A 145 14.61 -11.66 -0.08
CA VAL A 145 14.55 -13.08 0.31
C VAL A 145 13.81 -13.13 1.65
N PRO A 146 12.62 -13.75 1.71
CA PRO A 146 11.92 -13.93 2.97
C PRO A 146 12.77 -14.74 3.96
N PRO A 147 12.71 -14.46 5.27
CA PRO A 147 13.25 -15.35 6.28
C PRO A 147 12.74 -16.78 6.09
N GLU A 148 13.59 -17.78 6.33
CA GLU A 148 13.25 -19.17 6.03
C GLU A 148 12.00 -19.66 6.76
N GLU A 149 11.84 -19.24 8.00
CA GLU A 149 10.70 -19.54 8.86
C GLU A 149 9.37 -18.96 8.36
N TYR A 150 9.41 -17.96 7.47
CA TYR A 150 8.21 -17.27 6.96
C TYR A 150 7.98 -17.45 5.45
N ARG A 151 8.73 -18.34 4.78
CA ARG A 151 8.66 -18.54 3.31
C ARG A 151 7.28 -18.92 2.80
N ASP A 152 6.49 -19.61 3.62
CA ASP A 152 5.13 -20.02 3.27
C ASP A 152 4.11 -18.88 3.40
N ARG A 153 4.48 -17.76 4.00
CA ARG A 153 3.60 -16.62 4.31
C ARG A 153 4.05 -15.30 3.71
N ILE A 154 5.30 -15.24 3.25
CA ILE A 154 5.88 -14.04 2.63
C ILE A 154 6.34 -14.41 1.22
N HIS A 155 5.76 -13.75 0.23
CA HIS A 155 5.99 -14.05 -1.18
C HIS A 155 6.51 -12.82 -1.92
N ALA A 156 7.54 -13.01 -2.75
CA ALA A 156 8.02 -11.96 -3.63
C ALA A 156 7.01 -11.66 -4.74
N LEU A 157 6.73 -10.37 -4.97
CA LEU A 157 6.00 -9.89 -6.12
C LEU A 157 6.96 -9.60 -7.26
N GLN A 158 6.58 -9.99 -8.47
CA GLN A 158 7.27 -9.55 -9.68
C GLN A 158 6.67 -8.21 -10.11
N VAL A 159 7.43 -7.14 -9.94
CA VAL A 159 7.10 -5.81 -10.45
C VAL A 159 7.95 -5.51 -11.69
N ARG A 160 7.47 -4.65 -12.57
CA ARG A 160 8.28 -4.18 -13.70
C ARG A 160 9.45 -3.36 -13.13
N SER A 161 10.63 -3.57 -13.70
CA SER A 161 11.83 -2.82 -13.31
C SER A 161 11.78 -1.37 -13.77
N GLY A 162 12.38 -0.46 -13.03
CA GLY A 162 12.60 0.93 -13.41
C GLY A 162 11.92 1.97 -12.52
N HIS A 163 11.03 1.56 -11.60
CA HIS A 163 10.34 2.50 -10.70
C HIS A 163 10.52 2.15 -9.21
N GLU A 164 11.48 1.28 -8.90
CA GLU A 164 11.72 0.81 -7.53
C GLU A 164 12.09 1.94 -6.57
N GLU A 165 12.77 2.98 -7.08
CA GLU A 165 13.20 4.16 -6.29
C GLU A 165 12.11 5.23 -6.16
N VAL A 166 10.99 5.09 -6.89
CA VAL A 166 9.94 6.12 -6.90
C VAL A 166 9.15 6.11 -5.59
N SER A 167 9.14 7.25 -4.90
CA SER A 167 8.38 7.44 -3.67
C SER A 167 7.66 8.77 -3.62
N SER A 168 6.58 8.85 -2.83
CA SER A 168 5.86 10.11 -2.60
C SER A 168 6.76 11.18 -1.98
N THR A 169 7.72 10.77 -1.16
CA THR A 169 8.70 11.69 -0.55
C THR A 169 9.60 12.31 -1.60
N GLU A 170 10.08 11.52 -2.55
CA GLU A 170 10.89 12.03 -3.66
C GLU A 170 10.09 12.98 -4.55
N VAL A 171 8.84 12.67 -4.85
CA VAL A 171 7.96 13.58 -5.61
C VAL A 171 7.86 14.94 -4.92
N ARG A 172 7.52 14.97 -3.64
CA ARG A 172 7.42 16.23 -2.88
C ARG A 172 8.75 16.97 -2.79
N ALA A 173 9.85 16.26 -2.60
CA ALA A 173 11.19 16.86 -2.55
C ALA A 173 11.57 17.52 -3.88
N ARG A 174 11.25 16.88 -5.02
CA ARG A 174 11.50 17.48 -6.36
C ARG A 174 10.64 18.70 -6.61
N ILE A 175 9.37 18.66 -6.26
CA ILE A 175 8.49 19.84 -6.35
C ILE A 175 9.09 21.00 -5.56
N ALA A 176 9.48 20.77 -4.31
CA ALA A 176 10.07 21.82 -3.46
C ALA A 176 11.38 22.39 -4.01
N ARG A 177 12.14 21.62 -4.81
CA ARG A 177 13.38 22.07 -5.46
C ARG A 177 13.16 22.61 -6.88
N GLY A 178 11.93 22.59 -7.41
CA GLY A 178 11.64 22.98 -8.80
C GLY A 178 12.20 21.99 -9.84
N GLU A 179 12.43 20.74 -9.47
CA GLU A 179 12.95 19.69 -10.34
C GLU A 179 11.82 18.93 -11.05
N PRO A 180 12.06 18.31 -12.22
CA PRO A 180 11.06 17.51 -12.93
C PRO A 180 10.56 16.34 -12.07
N TRP A 181 9.26 16.21 -11.89
CA TRP A 181 8.60 15.19 -11.07
C TRP A 181 7.42 14.49 -11.74
N GLU A 182 6.88 15.08 -12.82
CA GLU A 182 5.63 14.64 -13.46
C GLU A 182 5.68 13.18 -13.93
N HIS A 183 6.87 12.69 -14.30
CA HIS A 183 7.09 11.30 -14.70
C HIS A 183 7.00 10.29 -13.55
N LEU A 184 6.97 10.74 -12.29
CA LEU A 184 6.91 9.90 -11.09
C LEU A 184 5.48 9.65 -10.61
N VAL A 185 4.50 10.37 -11.16
CA VAL A 185 3.10 10.24 -10.79
C VAL A 185 2.25 9.87 -12.01
N PRO A 186 1.09 9.23 -11.79
CA PRO A 186 0.15 8.94 -12.86
C PRO A 186 -0.24 10.22 -13.62
N GLU A 187 -0.32 10.14 -14.94
CA GLU A 187 -0.62 11.29 -15.78
C GLU A 187 -1.92 12.01 -15.40
N ARG A 188 -2.94 11.24 -15.07
CA ARG A 188 -4.29 11.73 -14.75
C ARG A 188 -4.34 12.64 -13.50
N ILE A 189 -3.34 12.57 -12.62
CA ILE A 189 -3.31 13.35 -11.37
C ILE A 189 -2.25 14.44 -11.35
N ARG A 190 -1.48 14.63 -12.43
CA ARG A 190 -0.35 15.62 -12.47
C ARG A 190 -0.80 17.02 -12.14
N GLU A 191 -1.90 17.46 -12.72
CA GLU A 191 -2.45 18.80 -12.46
C GLU A 191 -2.85 18.95 -10.99
N ARG A 192 -3.55 17.96 -10.45
CA ARG A 192 -3.95 17.95 -9.06
C ARG A 192 -2.77 17.93 -8.09
N VAL A 193 -1.72 17.19 -8.41
CA VAL A 193 -0.47 17.20 -7.65
C VAL A 193 0.17 18.59 -7.66
N ARG A 194 0.20 19.26 -8.82
CA ARG A 194 0.73 20.63 -8.94
C ARG A 194 -0.07 21.61 -8.07
N GLU A 195 -1.39 21.57 -8.10
CA GLU A 195 -2.24 22.44 -7.27
C GLU A 195 -2.03 22.27 -5.77
N ILE A 196 -1.75 21.05 -5.31
CA ILE A 196 -1.65 20.73 -3.88
C ILE A 196 -0.26 21.00 -3.32
N TYR A 197 0.79 20.78 -4.11
CA TYR A 197 2.17 20.75 -3.59
C TYR A 197 3.09 21.87 -4.14
N SER A 198 2.60 22.72 -5.09
CA SER A 198 3.38 23.85 -5.65
C SER A 198 3.15 25.13 -4.90
#